data_bb824124404dddfc625dae8e34b527a7
#
_entry.id   bb824124404dddfc625dae8e34b527a7
#
_cell.length_a   1.000
_cell.length_b   1.000
_cell.length_c   1.000
_cell.angle_alpha   90.00
_cell.angle_beta   90.00
_cell.angle_gamma   90.00
#
_symmetry.space_group_name_H-M   'P 1'
#
loop_
_entity.id
_entity.type
_entity.pdbx_description
1 polymer ?
#
loop_
_entity_poly.entity_id
_entity_poly.type
_entity_poly.pdbx_seq_one_letter_code
_entity_poly.pdbx_strand_id
1 'polypeptide(L)'
;CVLDPTMLLDKNDYISLFDVDQCSQGKHILLVYILDMNDEKESLIQKIANEKHLIPLYVNSKVEDLNADLKERIQPPVENWLKGFYNADFVITDSFHACVFSILFNKPFVVYGNKARGLARFSSLLSTFHLENRFISSADEYRNLSPIDFAQTNLILKEMKDMSIKY
;
A
#
# COMPACT_ATOMS: atom_id res chain seq x y z
N CYS A 1 17.27 -15.23 1.02
CA CYS A 1 16.47 -14.00 0.90
C CYS A 1 16.08 -13.57 2.30
N VAL A 2 16.22 -12.29 2.61
CA VAL A 2 15.79 -11.69 3.89
C VAL A 2 14.68 -10.70 3.63
N LEU A 3 13.84 -10.47 4.63
CA LEU A 3 12.77 -9.47 4.56
C LEU A 3 13.32 -8.04 4.48
N ASP A 4 12.51 -7.14 3.95
CA ASP A 4 12.74 -5.70 4.13
C ASP A 4 12.75 -5.39 5.63
N PRO A 5 13.69 -4.58 6.15
CA PRO A 5 13.80 -4.29 7.59
C PRO A 5 12.49 -3.79 8.22
N THR A 6 11.65 -3.07 7.47
CA THR A 6 10.35 -2.62 7.96
C THR A 6 9.39 -3.76 8.29
N MET A 7 9.59 -4.94 7.70
CA MET A 7 8.76 -6.12 7.97
C MET A 7 9.24 -6.89 9.22
N LEU A 8 10.35 -6.53 9.84
CA LEU A 8 10.83 -7.17 11.08
C LEU A 8 10.03 -6.68 12.30
N LEU A 9 9.47 -5.49 12.26
CA LEU A 9 8.53 -4.99 13.25
C LEU A 9 7.12 -5.53 13.01
N ASP A 10 6.31 -5.51 14.06
CA ASP A 10 4.92 -5.88 13.97
C ASP A 10 4.02 -4.67 13.68
N LYS A 11 2.87 -4.93 13.10
CA LYS A 11 1.88 -3.88 12.81
C LYS A 11 1.54 -3.03 14.05
N ASN A 12 1.54 -3.64 15.25
CA ASN A 12 1.24 -2.93 16.49
C ASN A 12 2.34 -1.93 16.89
N ASP A 13 3.61 -2.20 16.51
CA ASP A 13 4.71 -1.25 16.74
C ASP A 13 4.44 0.04 15.94
N TYR A 14 3.97 -0.09 14.70
CA TYR A 14 3.60 1.05 13.86
C TYR A 14 2.33 1.75 14.35
N ILE A 15 1.33 1.01 14.83
CA ILE A 15 0.09 1.58 15.37
C ILE A 15 0.38 2.42 16.62
N SER A 16 1.37 2.04 17.43
CA SER A 16 1.76 2.78 18.64
C SER A 16 2.30 4.20 18.37
N LEU A 17 2.64 4.50 17.10
CA LEU A 17 3.15 5.82 16.71
C LEU A 17 2.05 6.88 16.54
N PHE A 18 0.76 6.49 16.56
CA PHE A 18 -0.34 7.42 16.39
C PHE A 18 -1.54 7.09 17.25
N ASP A 19 -2.37 8.09 17.49
CA ASP A 19 -3.60 7.95 18.25
C ASP A 19 -4.71 7.30 17.40
N VAL A 20 -5.12 6.10 17.80
CA VAL A 20 -6.16 5.30 17.12
C VAL A 20 -7.56 5.90 17.31
N ASP A 21 -7.82 6.59 18.42
CA ASP A 21 -9.12 7.21 18.69
C ASP A 21 -9.45 8.34 17.70
N GLN A 22 -8.42 8.93 17.08
CA GLN A 22 -8.55 9.91 16.00
C GLN A 22 -8.71 9.30 14.61
N CYS A 23 -8.74 7.97 14.49
CA CYS A 23 -8.92 7.30 13.22
C CYS A 23 -10.38 7.37 12.77
N SER A 24 -10.58 7.51 11.45
CA SER A 24 -11.89 7.67 10.83
C SER A 24 -12.71 6.38 10.95
N GLN A 25 -13.56 6.27 11.96
CA GLN A 25 -14.52 5.17 12.05
C GLN A 25 -15.63 5.36 11.01
N GLY A 26 -15.91 4.29 10.24
CA GLY A 26 -17.05 4.24 9.33
C GLY A 26 -16.87 4.94 7.97
N LYS A 27 -15.68 5.39 7.61
CA LYS A 27 -15.39 5.86 6.25
C LYS A 27 -14.78 4.72 5.45
N HIS A 28 -15.43 4.35 4.36
CA HIS A 28 -14.89 3.39 3.39
C HIS A 28 -13.78 4.07 2.57
N ILE A 29 -12.51 3.78 2.89
CA ILE A 29 -11.35 4.49 2.34
C ILE A 29 -10.59 3.65 1.33
N LEU A 30 -10.39 4.21 0.13
CA LEU A 30 -9.39 3.79 -0.84
C LEU A 30 -8.11 4.60 -0.59
N LEU A 31 -7.10 4.00 0.02
CA LEU A 31 -5.80 4.65 0.16
C LEU A 31 -5.10 4.69 -1.20
N VAL A 32 -4.74 5.88 -1.63
CA VAL A 32 -4.01 6.14 -2.86
C VAL A 32 -2.60 6.64 -2.52
N TYR A 33 -1.59 5.83 -2.83
CA TYR A 33 -0.20 6.22 -2.71
C TYR A 33 0.55 5.91 -4.01
N ILE A 34 0.44 6.83 -4.97
CA ILE A 34 1.00 6.74 -6.31
C ILE A 34 2.10 7.80 -6.45
N LEU A 35 3.32 7.37 -6.75
CA LEU A 35 4.48 8.27 -6.88
C LEU A 35 4.55 8.91 -8.26
N ASP A 36 4.14 8.18 -9.30
CA ASP A 36 4.12 8.66 -10.68
C ASP A 36 2.69 8.59 -11.23
N MET A 37 1.89 9.65 -10.99
CA MET A 37 0.52 9.73 -11.44
C MET A 37 0.43 9.93 -12.96
N ASN A 38 -0.55 9.28 -13.59
CA ASN A 38 -0.95 9.50 -14.98
C ASN A 38 -2.47 9.25 -15.16
N ASP A 39 -3.00 9.58 -16.33
CA ASP A 39 -4.44 9.50 -16.61
C ASP A 39 -4.99 8.06 -16.48
N GLU A 40 -4.21 7.05 -16.84
CA GLU A 40 -4.63 5.64 -16.74
C GLU A 40 -4.77 5.22 -15.27
N LYS A 41 -3.81 5.59 -14.42
CA LYS A 41 -3.87 5.31 -12.97
C LYS A 41 -5.01 6.07 -12.32
N GLU A 42 -5.20 7.34 -12.67
CA GLU A 42 -6.32 8.14 -12.15
C GLU A 42 -7.67 7.50 -12.55
N SER A 43 -7.82 7.08 -13.80
CA SER A 43 -9.02 6.37 -14.27
C SER A 43 -9.25 5.06 -13.50
N LEU A 44 -8.19 4.30 -13.21
CA LEU A 44 -8.27 3.09 -12.41
C LEU A 44 -8.66 3.38 -10.95
N ILE A 45 -8.12 4.44 -10.33
CA ILE A 45 -8.49 4.87 -8.98
C ILE A 45 -9.99 5.16 -8.91
N GLN A 46 -10.51 5.96 -9.84
CA GLN A 46 -11.92 6.29 -9.90
C GLN A 46 -12.81 5.06 -10.13
N LYS A 47 -12.36 4.13 -10.97
CA LYS A 47 -13.05 2.85 -11.19
C LYS A 47 -13.12 2.02 -9.90
N ILE A 48 -11.99 1.83 -9.21
CA ILE A 48 -11.95 1.09 -7.94
C ILE A 48 -12.84 1.76 -6.89
N ALA A 49 -12.76 3.09 -6.76
CA ALA A 49 -13.55 3.86 -5.83
C ALA A 49 -15.06 3.66 -6.06
N ASN A 50 -15.51 3.72 -7.31
CA ASN A 50 -16.91 3.53 -7.67
C ASN A 50 -17.37 2.07 -7.46
N GLU A 51 -16.60 1.09 -7.93
CA GLU A 51 -16.97 -0.34 -7.83
C GLU A 51 -17.04 -0.83 -6.38
N LYS A 52 -16.16 -0.31 -5.52
CA LYS A 52 -16.09 -0.70 -4.10
C LYS A 52 -16.80 0.25 -3.15
N HIS A 53 -17.40 1.33 -3.68
CA HIS A 53 -18.01 2.40 -2.87
C HIS A 53 -17.06 3.00 -1.84
N LEU A 54 -15.82 3.25 -2.26
CA LEU A 54 -14.74 3.80 -1.43
C LEU A 54 -14.48 5.27 -1.75
N ILE A 55 -13.99 6.00 -0.75
CA ILE A 55 -13.58 7.40 -0.89
C ILE A 55 -12.06 7.44 -1.07
N PRO A 56 -11.53 7.96 -2.18
CA PRO A 56 -10.09 8.09 -2.39
C PRO A 56 -9.46 9.03 -1.35
N LEU A 57 -8.43 8.54 -0.69
CA LEU A 57 -7.56 9.32 0.22
C LEU A 57 -6.14 9.32 -0.34
N TYR A 58 -5.73 10.47 -0.88
CA TYR A 58 -4.38 10.69 -1.38
C TYR A 58 -3.46 11.10 -0.24
N VAL A 59 -2.36 10.37 -0.06
CA VAL A 59 -1.38 10.61 1.03
C VAL A 59 -0.01 11.03 0.52
N ASN A 60 0.09 11.39 -0.76
CA ASN A 60 1.28 11.97 -1.36
C ASN A 60 1.35 13.47 -1.07
N SER A 61 2.58 14.00 -0.90
CA SER A 61 2.81 15.43 -1.04
C SER A 61 2.91 15.80 -2.52
N LYS A 62 2.47 17.01 -2.87
CA LYS A 62 2.65 17.61 -4.20
C LYS A 62 3.95 18.42 -4.25
N VAL A 63 5.04 17.91 -3.68
CA VAL A 63 6.31 18.64 -3.53
C VAL A 63 6.89 19.12 -4.86
N GLU A 64 6.67 18.38 -5.93
CA GLU A 64 7.17 18.68 -7.28
C GLU A 64 6.25 19.63 -8.07
N ASP A 65 4.99 19.79 -7.65
CA ASP A 65 4.06 20.72 -8.28
C ASP A 65 4.24 22.13 -7.73
N LEU A 66 4.94 22.98 -8.49
CA LEU A 66 5.22 24.36 -8.12
C LEU A 66 3.95 25.24 -8.06
N ASN A 67 2.86 24.81 -8.68
CA ASN A 67 1.57 25.52 -8.68
C ASN A 67 0.65 25.10 -7.53
N ALA A 68 0.96 24.01 -6.84
CA ALA A 68 0.19 23.55 -5.69
C ALA A 68 0.43 24.46 -4.47
N ASP A 69 -0.56 24.56 -3.60
CA ASP A 69 -0.46 25.30 -2.34
C ASP A 69 0.71 24.77 -1.47
N LEU A 70 1.39 25.67 -0.77
CA LEU A 70 2.50 25.31 0.12
C LEU A 70 2.14 24.19 1.10
N LYS A 71 0.90 24.17 1.60
CA LYS A 71 0.40 23.13 2.51
C LYS A 71 0.34 21.76 1.86
N GLU A 72 0.02 21.66 0.56
CA GLU A 72 -0.03 20.42 -0.20
C GLU A 72 1.37 19.93 -0.60
N ARG A 73 2.36 20.84 -0.63
CA ARG A 73 3.75 20.55 -0.96
C ARG A 73 4.57 20.06 0.23
N ILE A 74 4.09 20.32 1.46
CA ILE A 74 4.73 19.84 2.69
C ILE A 74 4.44 18.34 2.82
N GLN A 75 5.51 17.54 3.00
CA GLN A 75 5.36 16.11 3.27
C GLN A 75 4.59 15.93 4.61
N PRO A 76 3.45 15.24 4.61
CA PRO A 76 2.74 14.96 5.85
C PRO A 76 3.60 14.12 6.80
N PRO A 77 3.39 14.23 8.12
CA PRO A 77 4.04 13.36 9.10
C PRO A 77 3.85 11.89 8.75
N VAL A 78 4.86 11.06 9.03
CA VAL A 78 4.81 9.62 8.73
C VAL A 78 3.63 8.92 9.43
N GLU A 79 3.24 9.41 10.59
CA GLU A 79 2.08 8.94 11.34
C GLU A 79 0.78 9.07 10.55
N ASN A 80 0.62 10.13 9.75
CA ASN A 80 -0.55 10.31 8.89
C ASN A 80 -0.55 9.32 7.72
N TRP A 81 0.61 9.00 7.19
CA TRP A 81 0.77 7.96 6.17
C TRP A 81 0.41 6.58 6.73
N LEU A 82 0.89 6.25 7.94
CA LEU A 82 0.55 5.02 8.67
C LEU A 82 -0.94 4.94 9.01
N LYS A 83 -1.55 6.03 9.48
CA LYS A 83 -3.01 6.14 9.67
C LYS A 83 -3.79 5.84 8.39
N GLY A 84 -3.25 6.24 7.23
CA GLY A 84 -3.82 5.92 5.94
C GLY A 84 -3.99 4.40 5.76
N PHE A 85 -2.94 3.60 6.03
CA PHE A 85 -3.03 2.13 5.97
C PHE A 85 -3.96 1.56 7.02
N TYR A 86 -3.90 2.07 8.25
CA TYR A 86 -4.77 1.61 9.33
C TYR A 86 -6.26 1.74 8.95
N ASN A 87 -6.65 2.86 8.37
CA ASN A 87 -8.03 3.19 8.01
C ASN A 87 -8.48 2.63 6.65
N ALA A 88 -7.56 2.20 5.78
CA ALA A 88 -7.89 1.78 4.43
C ALA A 88 -8.71 0.48 4.41
N ASP A 89 -9.72 0.43 3.54
CA ASP A 89 -10.40 -0.80 3.14
C ASP A 89 -9.78 -1.42 1.88
N PHE A 90 -9.12 -0.58 1.08
CA PHE A 90 -8.35 -1.01 -0.09
C PHE A 90 -7.18 -0.04 -0.34
N VAL A 91 -6.09 -0.55 -0.91
CA VAL A 91 -4.90 0.26 -1.25
C VAL A 91 -4.57 0.14 -2.73
N ILE A 92 -4.30 1.27 -3.38
CA ILE A 92 -3.69 1.31 -4.71
C ILE A 92 -2.35 2.04 -4.64
N THR A 93 -1.31 1.45 -5.21
CA THR A 93 0.05 2.01 -5.12
C THR A 93 0.94 1.60 -6.28
N ASP A 94 1.98 2.39 -6.55
CA ASP A 94 3.16 2.02 -7.35
C ASP A 94 4.46 2.06 -6.52
N SER A 95 4.33 2.17 -5.19
CA SER A 95 5.44 2.24 -4.24
C SER A 95 5.70 0.87 -3.60
N PHE A 96 6.99 0.47 -3.57
CA PHE A 96 7.41 -0.76 -2.91
C PHE A 96 7.06 -0.77 -1.42
N HIS A 97 7.38 0.30 -0.69
CA HIS A 97 7.07 0.36 0.75
C HIS A 97 5.56 0.35 1.04
N ALA A 98 4.75 0.98 0.18
CA ALA A 98 3.30 0.90 0.36
C ALA A 98 2.76 -0.53 0.11
N CYS A 99 3.37 -1.30 -0.81
CA CYS A 99 3.09 -2.73 -0.95
C CYS A 99 3.44 -3.50 0.33
N VAL A 100 4.63 -3.26 0.90
CA VAL A 100 5.08 -3.85 2.18
C VAL A 100 4.08 -3.55 3.30
N PHE A 101 3.68 -2.29 3.48
CA PHE A 101 2.74 -1.88 4.52
C PHE A 101 1.33 -2.40 4.28
N SER A 102 0.90 -2.59 3.03
CA SER A 102 -0.38 -3.26 2.74
C SER A 102 -0.39 -4.69 3.25
N ILE A 103 0.72 -5.43 3.10
CA ILE A 103 0.88 -6.78 3.64
C ILE A 103 0.88 -6.73 5.19
N LEU A 104 1.70 -5.87 5.80
CA LEU A 104 1.82 -5.74 7.26
C LEU A 104 0.49 -5.40 7.94
N PHE A 105 -0.29 -4.50 7.33
CA PHE A 105 -1.58 -4.06 7.88
C PHE A 105 -2.75 -4.94 7.45
N ASN A 106 -2.51 -6.04 6.71
CA ASN A 106 -3.53 -6.93 6.17
C ASN A 106 -4.60 -6.19 5.35
N LYS A 107 -4.14 -5.30 4.46
CA LYS A 107 -5.04 -4.53 3.60
C LYS A 107 -5.13 -5.14 2.21
N PRO A 108 -6.33 -5.33 1.67
CA PRO A 108 -6.47 -5.67 0.25
C PRO A 108 -5.82 -4.57 -0.60
N PHE A 109 -5.06 -4.94 -1.60
CA PHE A 109 -4.31 -3.97 -2.38
C PHE A 109 -4.11 -4.39 -3.84
N VAL A 110 -3.70 -3.42 -4.64
CA VAL A 110 -3.15 -3.60 -5.97
C VAL A 110 -1.93 -2.71 -6.17
N VAL A 111 -0.91 -3.28 -6.80
CA VAL A 111 0.31 -2.56 -7.21
C VAL A 111 0.25 -2.31 -8.70
N TYR A 112 0.23 -1.03 -9.11
CA TYR A 112 0.36 -0.67 -10.51
C TYR A 112 1.85 -0.61 -10.89
N GLY A 113 2.28 -1.52 -11.77
CA GLY A 113 3.69 -1.67 -12.14
C GLY A 113 4.26 -0.43 -12.81
N ASN A 114 5.33 0.10 -12.25
CA ASN A 114 6.13 1.14 -12.88
C ASN A 114 7.45 0.55 -13.37
N LYS A 115 7.60 0.44 -14.69
CA LYS A 115 8.81 -0.13 -15.34
C LYS A 115 10.10 0.59 -14.94
N ALA A 116 10.01 1.88 -14.59
CA ALA A 116 11.16 2.70 -14.20
C ALA A 116 11.61 2.48 -12.74
N ARG A 117 10.79 1.84 -11.88
CA ARG A 117 11.03 1.74 -10.43
C ARG A 117 11.34 0.32 -9.93
N GLY A 118 12.13 -0.45 -10.68
CA GLY A 118 12.71 -1.70 -10.17
C GLY A 118 11.70 -2.82 -9.92
N LEU A 119 11.11 -3.37 -10.98
CA LEU A 119 10.13 -4.46 -10.95
C LEU A 119 10.59 -5.69 -10.15
N ALA A 120 11.89 -5.98 -10.12
CA ALA A 120 12.46 -7.14 -9.45
C ALA A 120 12.15 -7.18 -7.94
N ARG A 121 12.10 -6.01 -7.26
CA ARG A 121 11.77 -5.94 -5.83
C ARG A 121 10.33 -6.33 -5.57
N PHE A 122 9.39 -5.84 -6.39
CA PHE A 122 7.99 -6.22 -6.31
C PHE A 122 7.80 -7.71 -6.60
N SER A 123 8.41 -8.22 -7.67
CA SER A 123 8.30 -9.63 -8.02
C SER A 123 8.81 -10.53 -6.91
N SER A 124 9.96 -10.20 -6.30
CA SER A 124 10.52 -10.95 -5.19
C SER A 124 9.60 -10.93 -3.96
N LEU A 125 9.09 -9.75 -3.57
CA LEU A 125 8.19 -9.61 -2.43
C LEU A 125 6.90 -10.38 -2.66
N LEU A 126 6.21 -10.11 -3.77
CA LEU A 126 4.91 -10.70 -4.06
C LEU A 126 4.99 -12.22 -4.24
N SER A 127 6.06 -12.74 -4.85
CA SER A 127 6.30 -14.17 -4.97
C SER A 127 6.51 -14.83 -3.59
N THR A 128 7.23 -14.17 -2.68
CA THR A 128 7.42 -14.68 -1.31
C THR A 128 6.08 -14.89 -0.58
N PHE A 129 5.10 -14.03 -0.83
CA PHE A 129 3.79 -14.07 -0.19
C PHE A 129 2.68 -14.72 -1.03
N HIS A 130 3.00 -15.26 -2.22
CA HIS A 130 2.05 -15.81 -3.20
C HIS A 130 0.96 -14.79 -3.62
N LEU A 131 1.39 -13.54 -3.83
CA LEU A 131 0.55 -12.38 -4.15
C LEU A 131 0.87 -11.80 -5.54
N GLU A 132 1.45 -12.56 -6.45
CA GLU A 132 1.89 -12.10 -7.78
C GLU A 132 0.74 -11.47 -8.57
N ASN A 133 -0.49 -11.95 -8.37
CA ASN A 133 -1.69 -11.41 -9.00
C ASN A 133 -2.04 -9.98 -8.54
N ARG A 134 -1.38 -9.46 -7.50
CA ARG A 134 -1.56 -8.07 -7.05
C ARG A 134 -0.79 -7.07 -7.89
N PHE A 135 0.15 -7.53 -8.70
CA PHE A 135 0.91 -6.69 -9.60
C PHE A 135 0.20 -6.63 -10.96
N ILE A 136 -0.22 -5.43 -11.34
CA ILE A 136 -0.87 -5.17 -12.62
C ILE A 136 -0.05 -4.19 -13.46
N SER A 137 -0.13 -4.33 -14.77
CA SER A 137 0.53 -3.45 -15.75
C SER A 137 -0.49 -2.60 -16.54
N SER A 138 -1.77 -2.93 -16.41
CA SER A 138 -2.87 -2.20 -17.03
C SER A 138 -4.12 -2.22 -16.15
N ALA A 139 -5.02 -1.26 -16.38
CA ALA A 139 -6.27 -1.15 -15.63
C ALA A 139 -7.23 -2.34 -15.85
N ASP A 140 -7.08 -3.08 -16.96
CA ASP A 140 -7.95 -4.23 -17.26
C ASP A 140 -7.61 -5.45 -16.40
N GLU A 141 -6.35 -5.61 -16.00
CA GLU A 141 -5.90 -6.73 -15.15
C GLU A 141 -6.50 -6.69 -13.75
N TYR A 142 -6.93 -5.50 -13.29
CA TYR A 142 -7.60 -5.33 -12.00
C TYR A 142 -8.86 -6.21 -11.82
N ARG A 143 -9.57 -6.54 -12.90
CA ARG A 143 -10.84 -7.31 -12.87
C ARG A 143 -10.67 -8.75 -12.35
N ASN A 144 -9.46 -9.29 -12.34
CA ASN A 144 -9.16 -10.70 -12.04
C ASN A 144 -8.58 -10.90 -10.64
N LEU A 145 -8.70 -9.92 -9.73
CA LEU A 145 -8.14 -10.01 -8.40
C LEU A 145 -9.00 -10.88 -7.48
N SER A 146 -8.49 -12.04 -7.10
CA SER A 146 -9.09 -12.87 -6.05
C SER A 146 -8.89 -12.25 -4.66
N PRO A 147 -9.69 -12.55 -3.62
CA PRO A 147 -9.41 -12.15 -2.25
C PRO A 147 -8.02 -12.63 -1.78
N ILE A 148 -7.39 -11.86 -0.87
CA ILE A 148 -6.12 -12.25 -0.24
C ILE A 148 -6.43 -13.15 0.95
N ASP A 149 -5.76 -14.29 1.04
CA ASP A 149 -5.73 -15.10 2.25
C ASP A 149 -4.71 -14.52 3.24
N PHE A 150 -5.17 -13.63 4.11
CA PHE A 150 -4.31 -13.01 5.12
C PHE A 150 -3.86 -13.98 6.20
N ALA A 151 -4.55 -15.09 6.43
CA ALA A 151 -4.09 -16.10 7.38
C ALA A 151 -2.80 -16.76 6.86
N GLN A 152 -2.81 -17.16 5.61
CA GLN A 152 -1.61 -17.71 4.94
C GLN A 152 -0.50 -16.65 4.82
N THR A 153 -0.84 -15.41 4.43
CA THR A 153 0.13 -14.32 4.32
C THR A 153 0.84 -14.04 5.66
N ASN A 154 0.10 -14.02 6.76
CA ASN A 154 0.67 -13.80 8.11
C ASN A 154 1.54 -14.98 8.58
N LEU A 155 1.20 -16.22 8.21
CA LEU A 155 2.03 -17.38 8.49
C LEU A 155 3.39 -17.25 7.80
N ILE A 156 3.40 -16.95 6.50
CA ILE A 156 4.62 -16.72 5.72
C ILE A 156 5.44 -15.57 6.32
N LEU A 157 4.79 -14.46 6.69
CA LEU A 157 5.46 -13.32 7.30
C LEU A 157 6.20 -13.72 8.58
N LYS A 158 5.56 -14.50 9.45
CA LYS A 158 6.15 -14.99 10.69
C LYS A 158 7.38 -15.87 10.43
N GLU A 159 7.27 -16.84 9.53
CA GLU A 159 8.38 -17.73 9.15
C GLU A 159 9.57 -16.95 8.59
N MET A 160 9.29 -15.97 7.71
CA MET A 160 10.33 -15.13 7.11
C MET A 160 11.00 -14.19 8.12
N LYS A 161 10.26 -13.67 9.11
CA LYS A 161 10.84 -12.90 10.23
C LYS A 161 11.81 -13.76 11.02
N ASP A 162 11.39 -14.96 11.44
CA ASP A 162 12.21 -15.89 12.21
C ASP A 162 13.52 -16.27 11.47
N MET A 163 13.44 -16.42 10.14
CA MET A 163 14.63 -16.65 9.31
C MET A 163 15.52 -15.41 9.22
N SER A 164 14.95 -14.22 9.04
CA SER A 164 15.70 -12.97 8.84
C SER A 164 16.44 -12.52 10.10
N ILE A 165 15.87 -12.77 11.30
CA ILE A 165 16.50 -12.42 12.58
C ILE A 165 17.70 -13.33 12.90
N LYS A 166 17.73 -14.55 12.36
CA LYS A 166 18.83 -15.50 12.56
C LYS A 166 20.05 -15.23 11.66
N TYR A 167 19.95 -14.29 10.73
CA TYR A 167 21.01 -13.91 9.81
C TYR A 167 21.81 -12.73 10.35
#